data_0af44c26965129ddbf021d3af113f710
#
_entry.id   0af44c26965129ddbf021d3af113f710
#
_cell.length_a   1.000
_cell.length_b   1.000
_cell.length_c   1.000
_cell.angle_alpha   90.00
_cell.angle_beta   90.00
_cell.angle_gamma   90.00
#
_symmetry.space_group_name_H-M   'P 1'
#
loop_
_entity.id
_entity.type
_entity.pdbx_description
1 polymer ?
#
loop_
_entity_poly.entity_id
_entity_poly.type
_entity_poly.pdbx_seq_one_letter_code
_entity_poly.pdbx_strand_id
1 'polypeptide(L)'
;MNTSSDIGYRGATACVAAGISYRQLDYWARTGLVEPGVRGAAGSGSQRLYSFRDILVLKIVKRLLDTGVSLQNIRTAVEHLRSRGVSDLESITLMSDGSSIYECTSPDEIVDLLQGGQGVFGIAIGKVWSEVEGSLSKLQGESLEDGSLVVSGETNDELAQRRKLKGA
;
A
#
# COMPACT_ATOMS: atom_id res chain seq x y z
N MET A 1 11.80 -2.28 -12.58
CA MET A 1 12.69 -2.88 -11.57
C MET A 1 11.86 -3.25 -10.35
N ASN A 2 11.82 -4.52 -10.06
CA ASN A 2 10.89 -5.08 -9.08
C ASN A 2 11.55 -5.34 -7.73
N THR A 3 12.30 -4.37 -7.24
CA THR A 3 12.89 -4.46 -5.91
C THR A 3 11.82 -4.54 -4.81
N SER A 4 10.60 -4.10 -5.12
CA SER A 4 9.50 -4.12 -4.16
C SER A 4 8.92 -5.51 -3.93
N SER A 5 9.10 -6.45 -4.87
CA SER A 5 8.54 -7.79 -4.72
C SER A 5 9.40 -8.71 -3.84
N ASP A 6 10.65 -8.34 -3.61
CA ASP A 6 11.60 -9.16 -2.87
C ASP A 6 11.79 -8.71 -1.42
N ILE A 7 11.01 -7.74 -0.98
CA ILE A 7 11.09 -7.18 0.36
C ILE A 7 9.74 -7.32 1.07
N GLY A 8 9.77 -7.82 2.29
CA GLY A 8 8.63 -7.81 3.20
C GLY A 8 8.84 -6.76 4.28
N TYR A 9 7.76 -6.16 4.74
CA TYR A 9 7.79 -5.10 5.76
C TYR A 9 7.03 -5.56 6.99
N ARG A 10 7.61 -5.33 8.16
CA ARG A 10 6.97 -5.66 9.43
C ARG A 10 5.81 -4.70 9.72
N GLY A 11 4.94 -5.11 10.64
CA GLY A 11 3.74 -4.35 10.97
C GLY A 11 3.99 -2.90 11.34
N ALA A 12 5.01 -2.61 12.15
CA ALA A 12 5.35 -1.24 12.55
C ALA A 12 5.71 -0.38 11.34
N THR A 13 6.50 -0.92 10.41
CA THR A 13 6.88 -0.23 9.17
C THR A 13 5.67 0.00 8.27
N ALA A 14 4.82 -1.01 8.14
CA ALA A 14 3.59 -0.90 7.35
C ALA A 14 2.68 0.20 7.89
N CYS A 15 2.54 0.29 9.22
CA CYS A 15 1.75 1.34 9.86
C CYS A 15 2.26 2.74 9.56
N VAL A 16 3.57 2.95 9.63
CA VAL A 16 4.19 4.24 9.32
C VAL A 16 3.93 4.62 7.86
N ALA A 17 4.19 3.70 6.95
CA ALA A 17 4.05 3.95 5.52
C ALA A 17 2.59 4.17 5.10
N ALA A 18 1.67 3.45 5.69
CA ALA A 18 0.24 3.56 5.36
C ALA A 18 -0.47 4.68 6.14
N GLY A 19 0.14 5.19 7.20
CA GLY A 19 -0.46 6.22 8.05
C GLY A 19 -1.59 5.70 8.93
N ILE A 20 -1.46 4.47 9.41
CA ILE A 20 -2.47 3.81 10.27
C ILE A 20 -1.88 3.42 11.61
N SER A 21 -2.75 3.18 12.59
CA SER A 21 -2.36 2.68 13.89
C SER A 21 -2.15 1.16 13.84
N TYR A 22 -1.36 0.64 14.78
CA TYR A 22 -1.20 -0.81 14.91
C TYR A 22 -2.54 -1.50 15.19
N ARG A 23 -3.41 -0.84 15.94
CA ARG A 23 -4.76 -1.34 16.23
C ARG A 23 -5.59 -1.55 14.96
N GLN A 24 -5.51 -0.60 14.03
CA GLN A 24 -6.18 -0.72 12.73
C GLN A 24 -5.57 -1.86 11.92
N LEU A 25 -4.24 -1.93 11.87
CA LEU A 25 -3.54 -2.99 11.15
C LEU A 25 -3.96 -4.38 11.65
N ASP A 26 -3.93 -4.57 12.97
CA ASP A 26 -4.28 -5.84 13.60
C ASP A 26 -5.74 -6.21 13.37
N TYR A 27 -6.65 -5.26 13.56
CA TYR A 27 -8.08 -5.47 13.35
C TYR A 27 -8.38 -5.85 11.89
N TRP A 28 -7.77 -5.16 10.94
CA TRP A 28 -7.98 -5.46 9.52
C TRP A 28 -7.40 -6.81 9.12
N ALA A 29 -6.28 -7.20 9.72
CA ALA A 29 -5.72 -8.53 9.49
C ALA A 29 -6.63 -9.63 10.03
N ARG A 30 -7.10 -9.48 11.26
CA ARG A 30 -7.96 -10.47 11.92
C ARG A 30 -9.33 -10.61 11.27
N THR A 31 -9.87 -9.54 10.73
CA THR A 31 -11.18 -9.54 10.08
C THR A 31 -11.12 -9.87 8.59
N GLY A 32 -9.92 -10.09 8.04
CA GLY A 32 -9.74 -10.46 6.64
C GLY A 32 -9.89 -9.29 5.66
N LEU A 33 -9.93 -8.05 6.15
CA LEU A 33 -10.01 -6.89 5.26
C LEU A 33 -8.72 -6.69 4.48
N VAL A 34 -7.60 -6.63 5.20
CA VAL A 34 -6.26 -6.63 4.59
C VAL A 34 -5.37 -7.55 5.41
N GLU A 35 -5.02 -8.67 4.84
CA GLU A 35 -4.13 -9.65 5.45
C GLU A 35 -2.69 -9.44 4.98
N PRO A 36 -1.69 -9.78 5.83
CA PRO A 36 -0.31 -9.72 5.38
C PRO A 36 -0.08 -10.76 4.27
N GLY A 37 0.29 -10.28 3.09
CA GLY A 37 0.41 -11.13 1.90
C GLY A 37 1.69 -11.95 1.84
N VAL A 38 2.72 -11.59 2.61
CA VAL A 38 3.99 -12.30 2.60
C VAL A 38 4.03 -13.37 3.69
N ARG A 39 3.74 -12.97 4.93
CA ARG A 39 3.76 -13.91 6.06
C ARG A 39 2.76 -13.46 7.11
N GLY A 40 1.80 -14.32 7.43
CA GLY A 40 0.84 -14.09 8.50
C GLY A 40 1.45 -14.38 9.86
N ALA A 41 0.75 -13.99 10.92
CA ALA A 41 1.11 -14.36 12.27
C ALA A 41 0.76 -15.82 12.51
N ALA A 42 1.78 -16.68 12.68
CA ALA A 42 1.62 -18.09 12.98
C ALA A 42 2.26 -18.40 14.31
N GLY A 43 1.47 -18.49 15.36
CA GLY A 43 1.98 -18.73 16.71
C GLY A 43 2.58 -17.48 17.36
N SER A 44 3.01 -17.63 18.62
CA SER A 44 3.63 -16.53 19.36
C SER A 44 5.05 -16.28 18.87
N GLY A 45 5.36 -15.03 18.55
CA GLY A 45 6.68 -14.61 18.09
C GLY A 45 6.83 -14.50 16.59
N SER A 46 5.85 -14.96 15.79
CA SER A 46 5.89 -14.78 14.36
C SER A 46 5.56 -13.34 13.99
N GLN A 47 6.40 -12.74 13.16
CA GLN A 47 6.20 -11.40 12.67
C GLN A 47 5.40 -11.43 11.38
N ARG A 48 4.33 -10.66 11.31
CA ARG A 48 3.60 -10.43 10.06
C ARG A 48 4.49 -9.67 9.09
N LEU A 49 4.50 -10.08 7.84
CA LEU A 49 5.22 -9.38 6.78
C LEU A 49 4.26 -8.96 5.69
N TYR A 50 4.30 -7.70 5.36
CA TYR A 50 3.46 -7.06 4.35
C TYR A 50 4.29 -6.74 3.13
N SER A 51 3.72 -6.97 1.95
CA SER A 51 4.33 -6.56 0.68
C SER A 51 4.09 -5.08 0.44
N PHE A 52 4.79 -4.51 -0.54
CA PHE A 52 4.51 -3.16 -1.05
C PHE A 52 3.03 -3.01 -1.41
N ARG A 53 2.50 -3.99 -2.13
CA ARG A 53 1.10 -3.98 -2.55
C ARG A 53 0.15 -3.96 -1.37
N ASP A 54 0.43 -4.75 -0.34
CA ASP A 54 -0.39 -4.77 0.88
C ASP A 54 -0.43 -3.38 1.52
N ILE A 55 0.73 -2.72 1.62
CA ILE A 55 0.83 -1.39 2.23
C ILE A 55 0.09 -0.35 1.38
N LEU A 56 0.18 -0.46 0.06
CA LEU A 56 -0.59 0.38 -0.85
C LEU A 56 -2.09 0.24 -0.58
N VAL A 57 -2.58 -0.98 -0.46
CA VAL A 57 -3.98 -1.27 -0.17
C VAL A 57 -4.37 -0.73 1.22
N LEU A 58 -3.52 -0.91 2.24
CA LEU A 58 -3.75 -0.36 3.58
C LEU A 58 -3.96 1.15 3.53
N LYS A 59 -3.13 1.86 2.78
CA LYS A 59 -3.24 3.31 2.66
C LYS A 59 -4.51 3.74 1.94
N ILE A 60 -4.90 3.00 0.91
CA ILE A 60 -6.15 3.24 0.18
C ILE A 60 -7.35 3.02 1.10
N VAL A 61 -7.36 1.94 1.86
CA VAL A 61 -8.42 1.63 2.83
C VAL A 61 -8.56 2.77 3.84
N LYS A 62 -7.44 3.27 4.36
CA LYS A 62 -7.45 4.38 5.31
C LYS A 62 -8.10 5.62 4.71
N ARG A 63 -7.75 5.96 3.48
CA ARG A 63 -8.35 7.12 2.80
C ARG A 63 -9.84 6.95 2.55
N LEU A 64 -10.27 5.76 2.15
CA LEU A 64 -11.69 5.48 1.95
C LEU A 64 -12.47 5.57 3.26
N LEU A 65 -11.93 5.06 4.36
CA LEU A 65 -12.53 5.19 5.68
C LEU A 65 -12.66 6.64 6.12
N ASP A 66 -11.61 7.42 5.92
CA ASP A 66 -11.58 8.84 6.31
C ASP A 66 -12.62 9.67 5.55
N THR A 67 -13.03 9.23 4.38
CA THR A 67 -14.06 9.90 3.59
C THR A 67 -15.47 9.37 3.84
N GLY A 68 -15.61 8.42 4.76
CA GLY A 68 -16.92 7.92 5.21
C GLY A 68 -17.48 6.75 4.40
N VAL A 69 -16.68 6.11 3.56
CA VAL A 69 -17.12 4.93 2.82
C VAL A 69 -17.31 3.76 3.79
N SER A 70 -18.39 2.99 3.62
CA SER A 70 -18.69 1.87 4.49
C SER A 70 -17.66 0.74 4.36
N LEU A 71 -17.43 0.01 5.45
CA LEU A 71 -16.51 -1.14 5.44
C LEU A 71 -16.91 -2.19 4.40
N GLN A 72 -18.21 -2.39 4.19
CA GLN A 72 -18.67 -3.36 3.19
C GLN A 72 -18.25 -2.97 1.78
N ASN A 73 -18.40 -1.70 1.43
CA ASN A 73 -17.99 -1.19 0.12
C ASN A 73 -16.47 -1.21 -0.02
N ILE A 74 -15.75 -0.93 1.07
CA ILE A 74 -14.29 -1.02 1.08
C ILE A 74 -13.84 -2.46 0.85
N ARG A 75 -14.49 -3.45 1.48
CA ARG A 75 -14.17 -4.87 1.25
C ARG A 75 -14.29 -5.26 -0.21
N THR A 76 -15.37 -4.83 -0.85
CA THR A 76 -15.57 -5.08 -2.28
C THR A 76 -14.47 -4.44 -3.12
N ALA A 77 -14.11 -3.21 -2.81
CA ALA A 77 -13.05 -2.50 -3.51
C ALA A 77 -11.69 -3.20 -3.32
N VAL A 78 -11.37 -3.64 -2.12
CA VAL A 78 -10.11 -4.35 -1.82
C VAL A 78 -10.03 -5.65 -2.61
N GLU A 79 -11.10 -6.43 -2.63
CA GLU A 79 -11.15 -7.68 -3.41
C GLU A 79 -10.89 -7.41 -4.90
N HIS A 80 -11.49 -6.35 -5.41
CA HIS A 80 -11.33 -5.96 -6.81
C HIS A 80 -9.88 -5.54 -7.10
N LEU A 81 -9.28 -4.75 -6.22
CA LEU A 81 -7.89 -4.32 -6.36
C LEU A 81 -6.91 -5.51 -6.29
N ARG A 82 -7.21 -6.49 -5.45
CA ARG A 82 -6.37 -7.68 -5.33
C ARG A 82 -6.40 -8.57 -6.58
N SER A 83 -7.48 -8.54 -7.33
CA SER A 83 -7.59 -9.31 -8.57
C SER A 83 -6.77 -8.73 -9.71
N ARG A 84 -6.30 -7.48 -9.58
CA ARG A 84 -5.52 -6.82 -10.61
C ARG A 84 -4.02 -7.02 -10.42
N GLY A 85 -3.26 -6.99 -11.50
CA GLY A 85 -1.81 -6.97 -11.44
C GLY A 85 -1.28 -5.67 -10.84
N VAL A 86 -0.12 -5.74 -10.22
CA VAL A 86 0.48 -4.57 -9.54
C VAL A 86 0.70 -3.41 -10.51
N SER A 87 1.14 -3.71 -11.74
CA SER A 87 1.36 -2.69 -12.75
C SER A 87 0.08 -1.98 -13.19
N ASP A 88 -1.05 -2.68 -13.15
CA ASP A 88 -2.33 -2.10 -13.53
C ASP A 88 -2.86 -1.12 -12.48
N LEU A 89 -2.52 -1.33 -11.22
CA LEU A 89 -2.99 -0.47 -10.13
C LEU A 89 -2.54 0.97 -10.28
N GLU A 90 -1.36 1.19 -10.83
CA GLU A 90 -0.78 2.53 -10.97
C GLU A 90 -1.62 3.46 -11.84
N SER A 91 -2.35 2.92 -12.80
CA SER A 91 -3.16 3.71 -13.74
C SER A 91 -4.61 3.91 -13.29
N ILE A 92 -5.01 3.35 -12.16
CA ILE A 92 -6.39 3.39 -11.69
C ILE A 92 -6.65 4.61 -10.83
N THR A 93 -7.80 5.25 -11.06
CA THR A 93 -8.37 6.24 -10.13
C THR A 93 -9.65 5.67 -9.55
N LEU A 94 -9.73 5.64 -8.23
CA LEU A 94 -10.95 5.28 -7.53
C LEU A 94 -11.78 6.54 -7.31
N MET A 95 -13.03 6.51 -7.74
CA MET A 95 -13.97 7.60 -7.53
C MET A 95 -15.08 7.13 -6.61
N SER A 96 -15.55 7.98 -5.73
CA SER A 96 -16.65 7.64 -4.83
C SER A 96 -17.66 8.77 -4.73
N ASP A 97 -18.93 8.40 -4.66
CA ASP A 97 -20.03 9.31 -4.37
C ASP A 97 -20.43 9.28 -2.88
N GLY A 98 -19.59 8.65 -2.04
CA GLY A 98 -19.87 8.47 -0.62
C GLY A 98 -20.56 7.14 -0.29
N SER A 99 -21.21 6.50 -1.24
CA SER A 99 -21.84 5.19 -1.04
C SER A 99 -21.25 4.11 -1.93
N SER A 100 -20.94 4.42 -3.18
CA SER A 100 -20.36 3.47 -4.12
C SER A 100 -18.94 3.87 -4.49
N ILE A 101 -18.14 2.90 -4.94
CA ILE A 101 -16.79 3.13 -5.40
C ILE A 101 -16.72 2.73 -6.87
N TYR A 102 -16.19 3.62 -7.69
CA TYR A 102 -16.03 3.42 -9.13
C TYR A 102 -14.56 3.38 -9.49
N GLU A 103 -14.19 2.46 -10.34
CA GLU A 103 -12.83 2.31 -10.82
C GLU A 103 -12.72 2.93 -12.21
N CYS A 104 -11.85 3.92 -12.36
CA CYS A 104 -11.65 4.62 -13.63
C CYS A 104 -10.22 4.37 -14.11
N THR A 105 -10.09 3.94 -15.36
CA THR A 105 -8.80 3.64 -15.98
C THR A 105 -8.38 4.68 -17.00
N SER A 106 -9.24 5.66 -17.30
CA SER A 106 -8.94 6.75 -18.21
C SER A 106 -9.51 8.07 -17.72
N PRO A 107 -8.96 9.21 -18.16
CA PRO A 107 -9.52 10.52 -17.82
C PRO A 107 -10.96 10.70 -18.30
N ASP A 108 -11.33 10.10 -19.42
CA ASP A 108 -12.68 10.22 -19.98
C ASP A 108 -13.72 9.58 -19.05
N GLU A 109 -13.41 8.44 -18.44
CA GLU A 109 -14.29 7.79 -17.47
C GLU A 109 -14.52 8.68 -16.25
N ILE A 110 -13.48 9.39 -15.81
CA ILE A 110 -13.59 10.32 -14.68
C ILE A 110 -14.50 11.49 -15.04
N VAL A 111 -14.32 12.06 -16.23
CA VAL A 111 -15.14 13.17 -16.73
C VAL A 111 -16.61 12.73 -16.84
N ASP A 112 -16.86 11.54 -17.36
CA ASP A 112 -18.20 11.00 -17.49
C ASP A 112 -18.92 10.88 -16.15
N LEU A 113 -18.21 10.38 -15.13
CA LEU A 113 -18.75 10.28 -13.77
C LEU A 113 -19.07 11.66 -13.18
N LEU A 114 -18.16 12.62 -13.37
CA LEU A 114 -18.36 13.98 -12.85
C LEU A 114 -19.53 14.67 -13.53
N GLN A 115 -19.68 14.49 -14.84
CA GLN A 115 -20.81 15.06 -15.60
C GLN A 115 -22.13 14.43 -15.18
N GLY A 116 -22.12 13.16 -14.79
CA GLY A 116 -23.28 12.49 -14.24
C GLY A 116 -23.64 12.92 -12.82
N GLY A 117 -22.78 13.73 -12.18
CA GLY A 117 -23.00 14.22 -10.84
C GLY A 117 -22.78 13.17 -9.76
N GLN A 118 -22.10 12.08 -10.08
CA GLN A 118 -21.92 10.94 -9.16
C GLN A 118 -20.64 10.99 -8.36
N GLY A 119 -19.57 11.55 -8.90
CA GLY A 119 -18.28 11.56 -8.21
C GLY A 119 -18.20 12.66 -7.18
N VAL A 120 -17.86 12.34 -5.94
CA VAL A 120 -17.65 13.29 -4.85
C VAL A 120 -16.17 13.51 -4.60
N PHE A 121 -15.37 12.43 -4.61
CA PHE A 121 -13.92 12.52 -4.46
C PHE A 121 -13.25 11.39 -5.25
N GLY A 122 -11.95 11.55 -5.50
CA GLY A 122 -11.17 10.56 -6.20
C GLY A 122 -9.84 10.28 -5.54
N ILE A 123 -9.35 9.07 -5.70
CA ILE A 123 -8.02 8.65 -5.25
C ILE A 123 -7.27 8.12 -6.47
N ALA A 124 -6.24 8.88 -6.90
CA ALA A 124 -5.34 8.41 -7.95
C ALA A 124 -4.34 7.44 -7.31
N ILE A 125 -4.48 6.16 -7.63
CA ILE A 125 -3.66 5.11 -6.99
C ILE A 125 -2.18 5.32 -7.31
N GLY A 126 -1.84 5.77 -8.50
CA GLY A 126 -0.45 6.08 -8.86
C GLY A 126 0.19 7.11 -7.94
N LYS A 127 -0.57 8.09 -7.45
CA LYS A 127 -0.07 9.07 -6.50
C LYS A 127 0.14 8.45 -5.12
N VAL A 128 -0.79 7.62 -4.67
CA VAL A 128 -0.65 6.88 -3.40
C VAL A 128 0.55 5.94 -3.47
N TRP A 129 0.75 5.29 -4.60
CA TRP A 129 1.90 4.46 -4.89
C TRP A 129 3.20 5.23 -4.66
N SER A 130 3.33 6.41 -5.26
CA SER A 130 4.53 7.25 -5.10
C SER A 130 4.76 7.65 -3.65
N GLU A 131 3.70 7.95 -2.91
CA GLU A 131 3.79 8.28 -1.49
C GLU A 131 4.30 7.09 -0.67
N VAL A 132 3.81 5.89 -0.95
CA VAL A 132 4.24 4.66 -0.28
C VAL A 132 5.70 4.36 -0.61
N GLU A 133 6.09 4.45 -1.89
CA GLU A 133 7.48 4.28 -2.28
C GLU A 133 8.41 5.25 -1.54
N GLY A 134 8.02 6.52 -1.48
CA GLY A 134 8.79 7.54 -0.79
C GLY A 134 8.95 7.26 0.71
N SER A 135 7.89 6.80 1.36
CA SER A 135 7.94 6.42 2.77
C SER A 135 8.81 5.20 3.00
N LEU A 136 8.61 4.15 2.20
CA LEU A 136 9.33 2.89 2.37
C LEU A 136 10.81 3.00 2.03
N SER A 137 11.20 3.94 1.16
CA SER A 137 12.61 4.14 0.82
C SER A 137 13.48 4.51 2.02
N LYS A 138 12.87 5.06 3.06
CA LYS A 138 13.53 5.49 4.30
C LYS A 138 13.37 4.50 5.45
N LEU A 139 12.58 3.45 5.25
CA LEU A 139 12.23 2.50 6.30
C LEU A 139 12.86 1.14 6.02
N GLN A 140 13.02 0.37 7.10
CA GLN A 140 13.66 -0.93 7.04
C GLN A 140 12.67 -2.01 6.58
N GLY A 141 13.09 -2.82 5.61
CA GLY A 141 12.38 -4.01 5.18
C GLY A 141 13.21 -5.26 5.42
N GLU A 142 12.63 -6.40 5.16
CA GLU A 142 13.27 -7.71 5.29
C GLU A 142 13.34 -8.36 3.90
N SER A 143 14.55 -8.74 3.50
CA SER A 143 14.74 -9.45 2.23
C SER A 143 14.08 -10.82 2.31
N LEU A 144 13.31 -11.17 1.29
CA LEU A 144 12.62 -12.47 1.23
C LEU A 144 13.58 -13.60 0.83
N GLU A 145 14.75 -13.27 0.28
CA GLU A 145 15.74 -14.28 -0.12
C GLU A 145 16.51 -14.83 1.08
N ASP A 146 17.00 -13.97 1.98
CA ASP A 146 17.88 -14.37 3.06
C ASP A 146 17.44 -13.86 4.45
N GLY A 147 16.35 -13.11 4.53
CA GLY A 147 15.84 -12.56 5.78
C GLY A 147 16.63 -11.37 6.31
N SER A 148 17.61 -10.87 5.56
CA SER A 148 18.40 -9.72 6.00
C SER A 148 17.57 -8.44 6.00
N LEU A 149 17.92 -7.51 6.90
CA LEU A 149 17.26 -6.22 6.97
C LEU A 149 17.88 -5.28 5.92
N VAL A 150 17.02 -4.64 5.15
CA VAL A 150 17.44 -3.74 4.05
C VAL A 150 16.66 -2.44 4.10
N VAL A 151 17.30 -1.36 3.65
CA VAL A 151 16.66 -0.07 3.42
C VAL A 151 16.80 0.23 1.93
N SER A 152 15.68 0.18 1.21
CA SER A 152 15.68 0.25 -0.26
C SER A 152 16.25 1.56 -0.81
N GLY A 153 16.22 2.65 -0.04
CA GLY A 153 16.77 3.94 -0.45
C GLY A 153 18.28 4.05 -0.32
N GLU A 154 18.94 3.13 0.40
CA GLU A 154 20.39 3.22 0.66
C GLU A 154 21.26 2.78 -0.51
N THR A 155 20.74 1.93 -1.41
CA THR A 155 21.52 1.39 -2.52
C THR A 155 21.94 2.45 -3.54
N ASN A 156 21.24 3.58 -3.59
CA ASN A 156 21.55 4.69 -4.50
C ASN A 156 21.83 5.99 -3.74
N ASP A 157 22.03 5.92 -2.44
CA ASP A 157 22.27 7.08 -1.60
C ASP A 157 23.76 7.47 -1.65
N GLU A 158 24.03 8.75 -1.90
CA GLU A 158 25.37 9.33 -1.83
C GLU A 158 26.05 9.06 -0.49
N LEU A 159 25.29 9.06 0.60
CA LEU A 159 25.83 8.80 1.92
C LEU A 159 26.32 7.37 2.08
N ALA A 160 25.62 6.41 1.51
CA ALA A 160 26.04 5.01 1.51
C ALA A 160 27.33 4.83 0.70
N GLN A 161 27.44 5.51 -0.43
CA GLN A 161 28.65 5.52 -1.27
C GLN A 161 29.82 6.15 -0.53
N ARG A 162 29.62 7.27 0.16
CA ARG A 162 30.63 7.93 0.97
C ARG A 162 31.11 7.06 2.14
N ARG A 163 30.20 6.33 2.78
CA ARG A 163 30.55 5.37 3.84
C ARG A 163 31.42 4.24 3.32
N LYS A 164 31.13 3.73 2.14
CA LYS A 164 31.94 2.70 1.49
C LYS A 164 33.33 3.19 1.15
N LEU A 165 33.46 4.43 0.68
CA LEU A 165 34.73 5.05 0.37
C LEU A 165 35.58 5.31 1.62
N LYS A 166 34.95 5.67 2.75
CA LYS A 166 35.64 5.90 4.03
C LYS A 166 36.03 4.62 4.75
N GLY A 167 35.35 3.51 4.46
CA GLY A 167 35.62 2.22 5.05
C GLY A 167 36.67 1.38 4.31
N ALA A 168 37.23 1.93 3.26
CA ALA A 168 38.22 1.24 2.45
C ALA A 168 39.63 1.40 3.01
#